data_597a2b1e727e85926a7e534b931a2723
#
_entry.id   597a2b1e727e85926a7e534b931a2723
#
_cell.length_a   1.000
_cell.length_b   1.000
_cell.length_c   1.000
_cell.angle_alpha   90.00
_cell.angle_beta   90.00
_cell.angle_gamma   90.00
#
_symmetry.space_group_name_H-M   'P 1'
#
loop_
_entity.id
_entity.type
_entity.pdbx_description
1 polymer ?
#
loop_
_entity_poly.entity_id
_entity_poly.type
_entity_poly.pdbx_seq_one_letter_code
_entity_poly.pdbx_strand_id
1 'polypeptide(L)'
;MKAFIACLIWLATTPLWAQSSLQVAFRWQIAHHCSATSPSLKLANLPPGTTRLKVQMIDLDNHNHDHGGDELTQPDGFPTQFEIPTGALKKYTGPCPENFTTLGHEYQFNVTALNQDNVNLASGSAKATFSAKFVILQGVIGNQ
;
A
#
# COMPACT_ATOMS: atom_id res chain seq x y z
N MET A 1 -21.01 -66.15 9.25
CA MET A 1 -20.28 -65.25 8.33
C MET A 1 -20.59 -63.81 8.75
N LYS A 2 -19.60 -63.09 9.31
CA LYS A 2 -19.73 -61.67 9.72
C LYS A 2 -19.02 -60.84 8.70
N ALA A 3 -19.77 -60.03 7.91
CA ALA A 3 -19.22 -59.09 6.93
C ALA A 3 -18.77 -57.82 7.66
N PHE A 4 -17.46 -57.50 7.60
CA PHE A 4 -16.91 -56.24 8.05
C PHE A 4 -17.02 -55.23 6.88
N ILE A 5 -17.83 -54.19 7.05
CA ILE A 5 -17.88 -53.06 6.13
C ILE A 5 -16.80 -52.09 6.57
N ALA A 6 -15.71 -52.02 5.81
CA ALA A 6 -14.67 -50.99 5.97
C ALA A 6 -15.16 -49.67 5.40
N CYS A 7 -15.45 -48.70 6.25
CA CYS A 7 -15.78 -47.33 5.87
C CYS A 7 -14.49 -46.58 5.57
N LEU A 8 -14.20 -46.37 4.28
CA LEU A 8 -13.07 -45.53 3.82
C LEU A 8 -13.45 -44.05 4.00
N ILE A 9 -12.90 -43.42 5.03
CA ILE A 9 -13.02 -41.95 5.21
C ILE A 9 -12.04 -41.28 4.27
N TRP A 10 -12.55 -40.65 3.21
CA TRP A 10 -11.78 -39.76 2.36
C TRP A 10 -11.55 -38.42 3.09
N LEU A 11 -10.32 -38.20 3.59
CA LEU A 11 -9.89 -36.92 4.08
C LEU A 11 -9.64 -36.01 2.87
N ALA A 12 -10.60 -35.17 2.54
CA ALA A 12 -10.41 -34.10 1.55
C ALA A 12 -9.45 -33.05 2.13
N THR A 13 -8.19 -33.10 1.72
CA THR A 13 -7.22 -32.03 1.99
C THR A 13 -7.55 -30.85 1.09
N THR A 14 -8.23 -29.83 1.61
CA THR A 14 -8.41 -28.55 0.93
C THR A 14 -7.05 -27.86 0.87
N PRO A 15 -6.55 -27.47 -0.32
CA PRO A 15 -5.32 -26.70 -0.43
C PRO A 15 -5.54 -25.35 0.27
N LEU A 16 -4.73 -25.05 1.28
CA LEU A 16 -4.66 -23.74 1.91
C LEU A 16 -3.98 -22.80 0.92
N TRP A 17 -4.75 -22.10 0.12
CA TRP A 17 -4.24 -21.05 -0.74
C TRP A 17 -3.73 -19.94 0.16
N ALA A 18 -2.41 -19.81 0.27
CA ALA A 18 -1.80 -18.67 0.93
C ALA A 18 -2.24 -17.41 0.17
N GLN A 19 -3.18 -16.67 0.74
CA GLN A 19 -3.64 -15.40 0.18
C GLN A 19 -2.45 -14.44 0.27
N SER A 20 -1.83 -14.14 -0.86
CA SER A 20 -0.73 -13.19 -0.93
C SER A 20 -1.23 -11.82 -0.47
N SER A 21 -0.60 -11.25 0.56
CA SER A 21 -0.96 -9.92 1.06
C SER A 21 -0.75 -8.87 -0.01
N LEU A 22 -1.63 -7.86 -0.05
CA LEU A 22 -1.45 -6.68 -0.90
C LEU A 22 -0.09 -6.04 -0.61
N GLN A 23 0.75 -5.93 -1.62
CA GLN A 23 2.06 -5.30 -1.51
C GLN A 23 1.98 -3.85 -1.96
N VAL A 24 2.62 -2.97 -1.21
CA VAL A 24 2.72 -1.54 -1.48
C VAL A 24 4.20 -1.16 -1.50
N ALA A 25 4.61 -0.35 -2.47
CA ALA A 25 5.95 0.21 -2.52
C ALA A 25 5.92 1.64 -3.06
N PHE A 26 6.78 2.49 -2.54
CA PHE A 26 6.95 3.87 -2.99
C PHE A 26 8.37 4.36 -2.70
N ARG A 27 8.73 5.53 -3.25
CA ARG A 27 9.99 6.22 -2.96
C ARG A 27 9.76 7.71 -2.79
N TRP A 28 10.44 8.28 -1.81
CA TRP A 28 10.51 9.71 -1.64
C TRP A 28 11.47 10.36 -2.65
N GLN A 29 11.13 11.58 -3.06
CA GLN A 29 12.01 12.52 -3.76
C GLN A 29 11.96 13.86 -3.03
N ILE A 30 13.00 14.69 -3.18
CA ILE A 30 13.05 16.00 -2.52
C ILE A 30 11.85 16.88 -2.91
N ALA A 31 11.34 16.75 -4.12
CA ALA A 31 10.17 17.46 -4.61
C ALA A 31 8.87 17.17 -3.84
N HIS A 32 8.84 16.11 -3.04
CA HIS A 32 7.68 15.79 -2.19
C HIS A 32 7.66 16.58 -0.88
N HIS A 33 8.75 17.32 -0.53
CA HIS A 33 8.83 18.11 0.70
C HIS A 33 7.77 19.19 0.73
N CYS A 34 6.89 19.18 1.74
CA CYS A 34 5.80 20.13 1.95
C CYS A 34 4.93 20.35 0.68
N SER A 35 4.82 19.33 -0.15
CA SER A 35 4.18 19.39 -1.48
C SER A 35 2.81 18.72 -1.46
N ALA A 36 1.86 19.20 -2.26
CA ALA A 36 0.61 18.53 -2.53
C ALA A 36 0.74 17.40 -3.59
N THR A 37 1.93 17.21 -4.16
CA THR A 37 2.19 16.19 -5.16
C THR A 37 2.58 14.87 -4.46
N SER A 38 1.71 13.86 -4.54
CA SER A 38 1.99 12.54 -3.97
C SER A 38 3.07 11.79 -4.79
N PRO A 39 3.87 10.93 -4.15
CA PRO A 39 4.72 9.99 -4.89
C PRO A 39 3.87 9.00 -5.69
N SER A 40 4.48 8.31 -6.65
CA SER A 40 3.82 7.12 -7.21
C SER A 40 3.83 5.98 -6.19
N LEU A 41 2.74 5.17 -6.19
CA LEU A 41 2.62 3.98 -5.37
C LEU A 41 2.49 2.75 -6.27
N LYS A 42 3.41 1.81 -6.15
CA LYS A 42 3.33 0.53 -6.85
C LYS A 42 2.62 -0.49 -5.98
N LEU A 43 1.57 -1.07 -6.53
CA LEU A 43 0.73 -2.08 -5.88
C LEU A 43 0.91 -3.42 -6.58
N ALA A 44 1.04 -4.50 -5.81
CA ALA A 44 1.05 -5.86 -6.33
C ALA A 44 0.16 -6.77 -5.46
N ASN A 45 -0.32 -7.84 -6.07
CA ASN A 45 -1.25 -8.78 -5.47
C ASN A 45 -2.62 -8.15 -5.12
N LEU A 46 -3.09 -7.20 -5.95
CA LEU A 46 -4.46 -6.72 -5.83
C LEU A 46 -5.42 -7.88 -6.11
N PRO A 47 -6.38 -8.14 -5.20
CA PRO A 47 -7.35 -9.21 -5.39
C PRO A 47 -8.25 -8.97 -6.62
N PRO A 48 -8.63 -10.02 -7.34
CA PRO A 48 -9.68 -9.92 -8.34
C PRO A 48 -10.97 -9.32 -7.78
N GLY A 49 -11.64 -8.48 -8.57
CA GLY A 49 -12.85 -7.78 -8.13
C GLY A 49 -12.60 -6.49 -7.33
N THR A 50 -11.35 -6.07 -7.19
CA THR A 50 -11.03 -4.75 -6.63
C THR A 50 -11.49 -3.66 -7.60
N THR A 51 -12.45 -2.84 -7.18
CA THR A 51 -12.97 -1.70 -7.96
C THR A 51 -12.66 -0.35 -7.32
N ARG A 52 -12.19 -0.35 -6.07
CA ARG A 52 -11.86 0.87 -5.32
C ARG A 52 -10.58 0.66 -4.50
N LEU A 53 -9.75 1.69 -4.47
CA LEU A 53 -8.53 1.75 -3.66
C LEU A 53 -8.64 2.95 -2.73
N LYS A 54 -8.70 2.71 -1.42
CA LYS A 54 -8.60 3.76 -0.42
C LYS A 54 -7.16 3.87 0.02
N VAL A 55 -6.56 5.03 -0.15
CA VAL A 55 -5.18 5.33 0.21
C VAL A 55 -5.17 6.38 1.31
N GLN A 56 -4.37 6.18 2.34
CA GLN A 56 -4.15 7.14 3.42
C GLN A 56 -2.67 7.20 3.77
N MET A 57 -2.14 8.41 3.97
CA MET A 57 -0.81 8.60 4.52
C MET A 57 -0.90 9.03 5.98
N ILE A 58 -0.05 8.44 6.81
CA ILE A 58 0.09 8.79 8.23
C ILE A 58 1.55 9.10 8.53
N ASP A 59 1.78 10.04 9.45
CA ASP A 59 3.07 10.33 10.06
C ASP A 59 3.19 9.48 11.34
N LEU A 60 4.17 8.59 11.40
CA LEU A 60 4.37 7.70 12.56
C LEU A 60 5.03 8.41 13.74
N ASP A 61 5.68 9.54 13.51
CA ASP A 61 6.31 10.36 14.54
C ASP A 61 5.42 11.52 15.03
N ASN A 62 4.38 11.89 14.24
CA ASN A 62 3.42 12.93 14.60
C ASN A 62 1.99 12.54 14.22
N HIS A 63 1.35 11.70 15.03
CA HIS A 63 0.00 11.18 14.79
C HIS A 63 -1.12 12.25 14.82
N ASN A 64 -0.82 13.46 15.25
CA ASN A 64 -1.80 14.57 15.28
C ASN A 64 -1.93 15.28 13.93
N HIS A 65 -1.04 14.98 12.97
CA HIS A 65 -1.08 15.57 11.66
C HIS A 65 -1.73 14.61 10.65
N ASP A 66 -2.83 15.05 10.02
CA ASP A 66 -3.49 14.30 8.95
C ASP A 66 -2.86 14.65 7.61
N HIS A 67 -2.22 13.69 6.98
CA HIS A 67 -1.63 13.81 5.66
C HIS A 67 -2.61 13.49 4.52
N GLY A 68 -3.84 13.07 4.88
CA GLY A 68 -4.87 12.75 3.92
C GLY A 68 -4.55 11.53 3.05
N GLY A 69 -4.94 11.60 1.81
CA GLY A 69 -4.82 10.52 0.83
C GLY A 69 -5.80 10.71 -0.31
N ASP A 70 -6.43 9.64 -0.75
CA ASP A 70 -7.55 9.68 -1.70
C ASP A 70 -8.25 8.32 -1.82
N GLU A 71 -9.33 8.33 -2.59
CA GLU A 71 -10.02 7.13 -3.04
C GLU A 71 -10.07 7.11 -4.57
N LEU A 72 -9.49 6.05 -5.16
CA LEU A 72 -9.49 5.84 -6.60
C LEU A 72 -10.54 4.78 -6.94
N THR A 73 -11.29 5.01 -8.02
CA THR A 73 -12.34 4.09 -8.48
C THR A 73 -12.07 3.68 -9.92
N GLN A 74 -12.18 2.39 -10.20
CA GLN A 74 -12.10 1.81 -11.53
C GLN A 74 -13.23 0.80 -11.69
N PRO A 75 -14.34 1.15 -12.36
CA PRO A 75 -15.54 0.31 -12.46
C PRO A 75 -15.25 -1.08 -13.05
N ASP A 76 -14.36 -1.16 -14.03
CA ASP A 76 -13.96 -2.41 -14.70
C ASP A 76 -12.97 -3.26 -13.87
N GLY A 77 -12.60 -2.76 -12.69
CA GLY A 77 -11.65 -3.39 -11.76
C GLY A 77 -10.19 -3.01 -12.01
N PHE A 78 -9.40 -3.08 -10.95
CA PHE A 78 -7.96 -2.88 -10.99
C PHE A 78 -7.25 -4.18 -11.39
N PRO A 79 -6.19 -4.11 -12.22
CA PRO A 79 -5.34 -5.28 -12.50
C PRO A 79 -4.57 -5.70 -11.23
N THR A 80 -4.09 -6.94 -11.20
CA THR A 80 -3.34 -7.50 -10.06
C THR A 80 -2.10 -6.68 -9.68
N GLN A 81 -1.51 -5.99 -10.66
CA GLN A 81 -0.43 -5.02 -10.46
C GLN A 81 -0.90 -3.68 -11.01
N PHE A 82 -0.77 -2.64 -10.21
CA PHE A 82 -1.21 -1.29 -10.58
C PHE A 82 -0.26 -0.25 -10.01
N GLU A 83 0.02 0.79 -10.77
CA GLU A 83 0.76 1.96 -10.29
C GLU A 83 -0.18 3.16 -10.20
N ILE A 84 -0.34 3.68 -8.97
CA ILE A 84 -0.97 4.98 -8.76
C ILE A 84 0.06 6.03 -9.17
N PRO A 85 -0.24 6.86 -10.19
CA PRO A 85 0.74 7.82 -10.70
C PRO A 85 1.09 8.91 -9.67
N THR A 86 2.27 9.50 -9.83
CA THR A 86 2.67 10.70 -9.08
C THR A 86 1.60 11.79 -9.21
N GLY A 87 1.22 12.41 -8.08
CA GLY A 87 0.21 13.48 -8.03
C GLY A 87 -1.24 13.01 -8.22
N ALA A 88 -1.51 11.71 -8.23
CA ALA A 88 -2.87 11.19 -8.38
C ALA A 88 -3.73 11.37 -7.12
N LEU A 89 -3.13 11.40 -5.93
CA LEU A 89 -3.85 11.58 -4.66
C LEU A 89 -4.18 13.07 -4.45
N LYS A 90 -5.44 13.44 -4.62
CA LYS A 90 -5.88 14.85 -4.62
C LYS A 90 -6.09 15.45 -3.24
N LYS A 91 -6.32 14.61 -2.23
CA LYS A 91 -6.51 15.01 -0.83
C LYS A 91 -5.28 14.68 0.00
N TYR A 92 -4.11 14.89 -0.60
CA TYR A 92 -2.81 14.52 -0.04
C TYR A 92 -2.03 15.77 0.36
N THR A 93 -1.38 15.71 1.52
CA THR A 93 -0.38 16.68 1.97
C THR A 93 0.93 15.96 2.21
N GLY A 94 1.99 16.42 1.58
CA GLY A 94 3.31 15.80 1.62
C GLY A 94 4.01 15.89 2.97
N PRO A 95 5.11 15.15 3.13
CA PRO A 95 5.91 15.17 4.33
C PRO A 95 6.51 16.56 4.54
N CYS A 96 6.33 17.12 5.73
CA CYS A 96 6.83 18.44 6.10
C CYS A 96 7.38 18.40 7.54
N PRO A 97 8.40 17.57 7.82
CA PRO A 97 8.91 17.40 9.16
C PRO A 97 9.71 18.62 9.62
N GLU A 98 9.54 19.02 10.87
CA GLU A 98 10.28 20.17 11.47
C GLU A 98 11.79 19.96 11.47
N ASN A 99 12.25 18.72 11.64
CA ASN A 99 13.66 18.32 11.66
C ASN A 99 14.12 17.71 10.32
N PHE A 100 13.59 18.20 9.20
CA PHE A 100 13.85 17.68 7.86
C PHE A 100 15.35 17.54 7.54
N THR A 101 16.19 18.45 8.04
CA THR A 101 17.64 18.46 7.74
C THR A 101 18.42 17.37 8.47
N THR A 102 17.87 16.74 9.52
CA THR A 102 18.56 15.78 10.38
C THR A 102 17.89 14.41 10.39
N LEU A 103 16.87 14.26 11.18
CA LEU A 103 16.20 12.96 11.44
C LEU A 103 15.05 12.72 10.47
N GLY A 104 14.27 13.76 10.17
CA GLY A 104 13.02 13.61 9.44
C GLY A 104 11.96 12.83 10.25
N HIS A 105 10.90 12.42 9.58
CA HIS A 105 9.86 11.55 10.14
C HIS A 105 9.67 10.31 9.29
N GLU A 106 9.19 9.23 9.89
CA GLU A 106 8.76 8.03 9.19
C GLU A 106 7.29 8.14 8.80
N TYR A 107 6.99 8.00 7.52
CA TYR A 107 5.63 8.08 6.97
C TYR A 107 5.20 6.73 6.43
N GLN A 108 3.93 6.40 6.56
CA GLN A 108 3.35 5.16 6.09
C GLN A 108 2.15 5.43 5.18
N PHE A 109 2.15 4.82 3.99
CA PHE A 109 0.96 4.69 3.18
C PHE A 109 0.22 3.41 3.53
N ASN A 110 -1.06 3.53 3.84
CA ASN A 110 -1.99 2.42 3.99
C ASN A 110 -2.88 2.36 2.75
N VAL A 111 -3.02 1.19 2.17
CA VAL A 111 -3.86 0.94 1.01
C VAL A 111 -4.85 -0.16 1.34
N THR A 112 -6.13 0.11 1.10
CA THR A 112 -7.22 -0.86 1.24
C THR A 112 -7.88 -1.08 -0.11
N ALA A 113 -7.92 -2.31 -0.55
CA ALA A 113 -8.60 -2.75 -1.76
C ALA A 113 -10.04 -3.15 -1.42
N LEU A 114 -11.01 -2.52 -2.07
CA LEU A 114 -12.44 -2.73 -1.85
C LEU A 114 -13.10 -3.20 -3.14
N ASN A 115 -14.15 -4.03 -3.00
CA ASN A 115 -15.01 -4.36 -4.11
C ASN A 115 -16.13 -3.31 -4.31
N GLN A 116 -17.03 -3.54 -5.25
CA GLN A 116 -18.15 -2.67 -5.56
C GLN A 116 -19.09 -2.46 -4.36
N ASP A 117 -19.21 -3.46 -3.48
CA ASP A 117 -20.07 -3.42 -2.29
C ASP A 117 -19.35 -2.84 -1.06
N ASN A 118 -18.17 -2.22 -1.23
CA ASN A 118 -17.31 -1.70 -0.15
C ASN A 118 -16.77 -2.75 0.82
N VAL A 119 -16.74 -4.01 0.42
CA VAL A 119 -16.13 -5.07 1.21
C VAL A 119 -14.60 -4.97 1.07
N ASN A 120 -13.89 -5.00 2.20
CA ASN A 120 -12.42 -5.06 2.20
C ASN A 120 -11.96 -6.44 1.70
N LEU A 121 -11.27 -6.44 0.56
CA LEU A 121 -10.70 -7.64 -0.04
C LEU A 121 -9.26 -7.89 0.42
N ALA A 122 -8.49 -6.81 0.60
CA ALA A 122 -7.13 -6.86 1.11
C ALA A 122 -6.67 -5.48 1.60
N SER A 123 -5.68 -5.48 2.47
CA SER A 123 -4.98 -4.26 2.90
C SER A 123 -3.48 -4.48 2.85
N GLY A 124 -2.75 -3.42 2.58
CA GLY A 124 -1.29 -3.41 2.57
C GLY A 124 -0.75 -2.06 2.99
N SER A 125 0.51 -2.02 3.39
CA SER A 125 1.17 -0.77 3.74
C SER A 125 2.65 -0.77 3.37
N ALA A 126 3.21 0.42 3.21
CA ALA A 126 4.65 0.64 3.08
C ALA A 126 5.03 1.90 3.85
N LYS A 127 6.23 1.91 4.41
CA LYS A 127 6.74 3.04 5.17
C LYS A 127 8.16 3.41 4.74
N ALA A 128 8.48 4.70 4.86
CA ALA A 128 9.80 5.22 4.58
C ALA A 128 10.01 6.55 5.31
N THR A 129 11.25 6.77 5.76
CA THR A 129 11.66 8.04 6.36
C THR A 129 11.82 9.11 5.29
N PHE A 130 11.34 10.31 5.58
CA PHE A 130 11.59 11.50 4.78
C PHE A 130 12.51 12.47 5.56
N SER A 131 13.76 12.61 5.09
CA SER A 131 14.74 13.54 5.63
C SER A 131 15.64 14.04 4.50
N ALA A 132 16.26 15.21 4.67
CA ALA A 132 17.19 15.76 3.67
C ALA A 132 18.37 14.83 3.41
N LYS A 133 18.93 14.23 4.46
CA LYS A 133 20.07 13.30 4.36
C LYS A 133 19.72 12.08 3.50
N PHE A 134 18.53 11.49 3.71
CA PHE A 134 18.09 10.32 2.99
C PHE A 134 17.84 10.62 1.50
N VAL A 135 17.18 11.74 1.21
CA VAL A 135 16.83 12.12 -0.16
C VAL A 135 18.08 12.48 -0.99
N ILE A 136 19.04 13.21 -0.38
CA ILE A 136 20.31 13.54 -1.05
C ILE A 136 21.09 12.27 -1.37
N LEU A 137 21.19 11.32 -0.44
CA LEU A 137 21.91 10.06 -0.67
C LEU A 137 21.27 9.23 -1.81
N GLN A 138 19.96 9.22 -1.93
CA GLN A 138 19.29 8.53 -3.05
C GLN A 138 19.52 9.21 -4.39
N GLY A 139 19.59 10.55 -4.42
CA GLY A 139 19.90 11.32 -5.64
C GLY A 139 21.31 11.08 -6.17
N VAL A 140 22.27 10.85 -5.28
CA VAL A 140 23.68 10.57 -5.65
C VAL A 140 23.85 9.14 -6.19
N ILE A 141 23.11 8.17 -5.65
CA ILE A 141 23.23 6.75 -6.06
C ILE A 141 22.42 6.46 -7.35
N GLY A 142 21.38 7.24 -7.63
CA GLY A 142 20.51 7.06 -8.79
C GLY A 142 21.08 7.57 -10.14
N ASN A 143 22.24 8.21 -10.12
CA ASN A 143 22.90 8.79 -11.31
C ASN A 143 24.18 8.02 -11.73
N GLN A 144 24.34 6.75 -11.31
CA GLN A 144 25.41 5.84 -11.77
C GLN A 144 24.85 4.72 -12.61
#